data_fcb3b83814dc0f49996862a5cc1e497a
#
_entry.id   fcb3b83814dc0f49996862a5cc1e497a
#
_cell.length_a   1.000
_cell.length_b   1.000
_cell.length_c   1.000
_cell.angle_alpha   90.00
_cell.angle_beta   90.00
_cell.angle_gamma   90.00
#
_symmetry.space_group_name_H-M   'P 1'
#
loop_
_entity.id
_entity.type
_entity.pdbx_description
1 polymer ?
#
loop_
_entity_poly.entity_id
_entity_poly.type
_entity_poly.pdbx_seq_one_letter_code
_entity_poly.pdbx_strand_id
1 'polypeptide(L)'
;MQEIVKEVRDVLSEVKYPGTSKSIVALDMVQNIKAGDGKVEFRLVFQKANDPFVGAVKKKCEALLKEKLGYTTVEIETVFVHDLEKPLALEKVKHIVAVSSGKGGVGKSTVASNLAVALAKAGYKVGLVDADIYGPSIPKMFGCEDASPYMVEVGGKELIEPVVKYGVKLLSIGFFVDPDSATVWRGPMASNALKQMVEGGFWDELDFMLIDLPPGTSDIHLTLVQTVALSGAIVVSTPQQVALADAVKGINMFESPGIQVPVLGLVENMAWFTPAELPDNKYYIFGKEGAKKLADEKGLRLLGEIPIVQSIMEGGESGSPVALDEDSVIGQAFMELARNVAEAVDETGETAKRVRVTR
;
A
#
# COMPACT_ATOMS: atom_id res chain seq x y z
N MET A 1 -0.91 43.04 -7.27
CA MET A 1 -0.86 41.58 -6.99
C MET A 1 -1.28 40.74 -8.21
N GLN A 2 -2.44 40.98 -8.84
CA GLN A 2 -2.86 40.23 -10.04
C GLN A 2 -1.92 40.42 -11.25
N GLU A 3 -1.35 41.60 -11.43
CA GLU A 3 -0.44 41.93 -12.51
C GLU A 3 0.90 41.19 -12.39
N ILE A 4 1.46 41.10 -11.18
CA ILE A 4 2.71 40.38 -10.89
C ILE A 4 2.52 38.86 -11.12
N VAL A 5 1.37 38.29 -10.70
CA VAL A 5 1.05 36.87 -10.94
C VAL A 5 0.93 36.59 -12.45
N LYS A 6 0.41 37.54 -13.24
CA LYS A 6 0.32 37.41 -14.70
C LYS A 6 1.72 37.41 -15.32
N GLU A 7 2.59 38.34 -14.94
CA GLU A 7 3.98 38.40 -15.42
C GLU A 7 4.75 37.10 -15.13
N VAL A 8 4.62 36.55 -13.91
CA VAL A 8 5.23 35.25 -13.53
C VAL A 8 4.70 34.13 -14.42
N ARG A 9 3.39 34.12 -14.68
CA ARG A 9 2.76 33.11 -15.54
C ARG A 9 3.21 33.24 -17.00
N ASP A 10 3.37 34.45 -17.50
CA ASP A 10 3.83 34.72 -18.86
C ASP A 10 5.28 34.24 -19.07
N VAL A 11 6.18 34.50 -18.11
CA VAL A 11 7.55 33.96 -18.13
C VAL A 11 7.57 32.44 -18.04
N LEU A 12 6.77 31.82 -17.17
CA LEU A 12 6.67 30.38 -17.06
C LEU A 12 6.06 29.71 -18.31
N SER A 13 5.31 30.47 -19.15
CA SER A 13 4.77 29.97 -20.41
C SER A 13 5.87 29.68 -21.46
N GLU A 14 7.09 30.19 -21.27
CA GLU A 14 8.23 29.87 -22.12
C GLU A 14 8.88 28.53 -21.79
N VAL A 15 8.61 27.98 -20.63
CA VAL A 15 9.10 26.65 -20.22
C VAL A 15 8.30 25.58 -20.92
N LYS A 16 8.90 24.93 -21.92
CA LYS A 16 8.29 23.78 -22.60
C LYS A 16 8.56 22.52 -21.81
N TYR A 17 7.52 21.65 -21.68
CA TYR A 17 7.68 20.35 -21.09
C TYR A 17 8.42 19.42 -22.06
N PRO A 18 9.49 18.72 -21.60
CA PRO A 18 10.29 17.85 -22.47
C PRO A 18 9.44 16.79 -23.17
N GLY A 19 9.72 16.54 -24.44
CA GLY A 19 8.97 15.59 -25.27
C GLY A 19 7.65 16.13 -25.84
N THR A 20 7.29 17.39 -25.56
CA THR A 20 6.10 18.05 -26.14
C THR A 20 6.43 19.45 -26.69
N SER A 21 5.59 19.98 -27.58
CA SER A 21 5.66 21.37 -28.02
C SER A 21 4.96 22.37 -27.09
N LYS A 22 4.22 21.85 -26.08
CA LYS A 22 3.39 22.65 -25.18
C LYS A 22 4.21 23.17 -23.99
N SER A 23 3.87 24.37 -23.50
CA SER A 23 4.46 24.91 -22.28
C SER A 23 3.83 24.27 -21.03
N ILE A 24 4.54 24.35 -19.89
CA ILE A 24 4.02 23.90 -18.59
C ILE A 24 2.75 24.65 -18.17
N VAL A 25 2.59 25.88 -18.60
CA VAL A 25 1.37 26.69 -18.39
C VAL A 25 0.22 26.18 -19.26
N ALA A 26 0.48 25.89 -20.54
CA ALA A 26 -0.52 25.32 -21.45
C ALA A 26 -0.94 23.91 -21.09
N LEU A 27 -0.14 23.18 -20.30
CA LEU A 27 -0.44 21.88 -19.73
C LEU A 27 -1.08 21.96 -18.35
N ASP A 28 -1.44 23.16 -17.89
CA ASP A 28 -2.01 23.44 -16.56
C ASP A 28 -1.18 22.91 -15.37
N MET A 29 0.14 22.83 -15.58
CA MET A 29 1.06 22.34 -14.56
C MET A 29 1.40 23.40 -13.50
N VAL A 30 1.12 24.70 -13.75
CA VAL A 30 1.48 25.82 -12.86
C VAL A 30 0.27 26.30 -12.09
N GLN A 31 0.29 26.14 -10.77
CA GLN A 31 -0.82 26.49 -9.86
C GLN A 31 -0.33 27.34 -8.68
N ASN A 32 -1.26 28.03 -8.01
CA ASN A 32 -1.06 28.74 -6.74
C ASN A 32 0.13 29.71 -6.72
N ILE A 33 0.31 30.52 -7.77
CA ILE A 33 1.39 31.50 -7.84
C ILE A 33 1.16 32.59 -6.80
N LYS A 34 2.17 32.79 -5.94
CA LYS A 34 2.27 33.91 -4.99
C LYS A 34 3.60 34.59 -5.22
N ALA A 35 3.58 35.91 -5.44
CA ALA A 35 4.79 36.68 -5.72
C ALA A 35 4.76 38.04 -5.01
N GLY A 36 5.90 38.42 -4.42
CA GLY A 36 6.11 39.70 -3.72
C GLY A 36 7.50 39.78 -3.12
N ASP A 37 8.00 40.99 -2.89
CA ASP A 37 9.25 41.31 -2.16
C ASP A 37 10.49 40.47 -2.58
N GLY A 38 10.66 40.25 -3.88
CA GLY A 38 11.80 39.48 -4.39
C GLY A 38 11.69 37.98 -4.25
N LYS A 39 10.55 37.48 -3.74
CA LYS A 39 10.23 36.06 -3.58
C LYS A 39 9.05 35.64 -4.44
N VAL A 40 9.13 34.46 -5.05
CA VAL A 40 8.01 33.83 -5.76
C VAL A 40 7.85 32.39 -5.29
N GLU A 41 6.62 32.02 -5.02
CA GLU A 41 6.21 30.67 -4.65
C GLU A 41 5.15 30.20 -5.65
N PHE A 42 5.25 28.98 -6.12
CA PHE A 42 4.21 28.36 -6.92
C PHE A 42 4.29 26.84 -6.87
N ARG A 43 3.20 26.21 -7.32
CA ARG A 43 3.08 24.75 -7.36
C ARG A 43 3.25 24.26 -8.79
N LEU A 44 4.11 23.23 -8.96
CA LEU A 44 4.25 22.49 -10.21
C LEU A 44 3.56 21.12 -10.06
N VAL A 45 2.55 20.87 -10.88
CA VAL A 45 1.77 19.63 -10.88
C VAL A 45 2.26 18.74 -12.02
N PHE A 46 2.70 17.54 -11.67
CA PHE A 46 3.13 16.51 -12.61
C PHE A 46 2.14 15.35 -12.62
N GLN A 47 1.99 14.69 -13.77
CA GLN A 47 1.06 13.56 -13.94
C GLN A 47 1.54 12.28 -13.24
N LYS A 48 2.86 12.14 -12.98
CA LYS A 48 3.46 10.94 -12.41
C LYS A 48 4.50 11.30 -11.35
N ALA A 49 4.49 10.57 -10.23
CA ALA A 49 5.44 10.77 -9.14
C ALA A 49 6.92 10.55 -9.55
N ASN A 50 7.16 9.67 -10.50
CA ASN A 50 8.49 9.35 -11.02
C ASN A 50 8.78 9.98 -12.39
N ASP A 51 8.22 11.15 -12.66
CA ASP A 51 8.48 11.90 -13.90
C ASP A 51 9.98 12.26 -13.99
N PRO A 52 10.71 11.77 -15.01
CA PRO A 52 12.16 12.00 -15.12
C PRO A 52 12.52 13.47 -15.35
N PHE A 53 11.54 14.29 -15.70
CA PHE A 53 11.76 15.70 -16.06
C PHE A 53 11.51 16.67 -14.90
N VAL A 54 11.07 16.22 -13.73
CA VAL A 54 10.80 17.08 -12.57
C VAL A 54 11.98 18.01 -12.28
N GLY A 55 13.18 17.45 -12.14
CA GLY A 55 14.38 18.24 -11.83
C GLY A 55 14.76 19.23 -12.92
N ALA A 56 14.61 18.85 -14.20
CA ALA A 56 14.93 19.71 -15.34
C ALA A 56 13.94 20.87 -15.47
N VAL A 57 12.63 20.60 -15.28
CA VAL A 57 11.58 21.62 -15.34
C VAL A 57 11.74 22.61 -14.19
N LYS A 58 11.95 22.14 -12.96
CA LYS A 58 12.19 23.01 -11.78
C LYS A 58 13.36 23.94 -12.00
N LYS A 59 14.53 23.43 -12.40
CA LYS A 59 15.73 24.24 -12.68
C LYS A 59 15.48 25.29 -13.75
N LYS A 60 14.73 24.94 -14.79
CA LYS A 60 14.42 25.87 -15.87
C LYS A 60 13.46 26.98 -15.44
N CYS A 61 12.44 26.66 -14.64
CA CYS A 61 11.56 27.65 -14.04
C CYS A 61 12.34 28.63 -13.15
N GLU A 62 13.19 28.10 -12.27
CA GLU A 62 13.99 28.90 -11.35
C GLU A 62 14.95 29.83 -12.10
N ALA A 63 15.66 29.33 -13.11
CA ALA A 63 16.57 30.13 -13.93
C ALA A 63 15.87 31.30 -14.64
N LEU A 64 14.74 31.03 -15.33
CA LEU A 64 13.99 32.04 -16.07
C LEU A 64 13.38 33.10 -15.14
N LEU A 65 12.87 32.73 -13.98
CA LEU A 65 12.29 33.69 -13.04
C LEU A 65 13.38 34.61 -12.42
N LYS A 66 14.56 34.06 -12.11
CA LYS A 66 15.71 34.83 -11.63
C LYS A 66 16.26 35.79 -12.73
N GLU A 67 16.39 35.29 -13.95
CA GLU A 67 16.95 36.05 -15.09
C GLU A 67 16.02 37.17 -15.58
N LYS A 68 14.73 36.89 -15.77
CA LYS A 68 13.79 37.79 -16.40
C LYS A 68 13.07 38.73 -15.44
N LEU A 69 12.79 38.26 -14.21
CA LEU A 69 12.01 39.02 -13.23
C LEU A 69 12.81 39.37 -11.97
N GLY A 70 14.08 38.97 -11.88
CA GLY A 70 14.98 39.38 -10.81
C GLY A 70 14.65 38.79 -9.43
N TYR A 71 13.86 37.70 -9.35
CA TYR A 71 13.56 37.06 -8.09
C TYR A 71 14.84 36.50 -7.44
N THR A 72 15.04 36.80 -6.16
CA THR A 72 16.16 36.28 -5.40
C THR A 72 15.84 34.90 -4.85
N THR A 73 14.57 34.65 -4.49
CA THR A 73 14.09 33.39 -3.93
C THR A 73 12.93 32.82 -4.77
N VAL A 74 13.09 31.59 -5.25
CA VAL A 74 12.07 30.87 -6.03
C VAL A 74 11.78 29.57 -5.29
N GLU A 75 10.59 29.45 -4.71
CA GLU A 75 10.12 28.25 -4.04
C GLU A 75 9.14 27.50 -4.94
N ILE A 76 9.46 26.26 -5.26
CA ILE A 76 8.66 25.42 -6.15
C ILE A 76 8.20 24.18 -5.39
N GLU A 77 6.93 24.18 -4.97
CA GLU A 77 6.27 22.99 -4.45
C GLU A 77 5.98 22.04 -5.61
N THR A 78 6.44 20.80 -5.52
CA THR A 78 6.13 19.78 -6.54
C THR A 78 4.98 18.91 -6.03
N VAL A 79 3.91 18.84 -6.82
CA VAL A 79 2.74 18.02 -6.52
C VAL A 79 2.50 17.09 -7.70
N PHE A 80 2.13 15.87 -7.40
CA PHE A 80 1.77 14.89 -8.42
C PHE A 80 0.24 14.78 -8.46
N VAL A 81 -0.34 14.64 -9.66
CA VAL A 81 -1.81 14.53 -9.82
C VAL A 81 -2.36 13.40 -8.96
N HIS A 82 -1.56 12.37 -8.75
CA HIS A 82 -1.89 11.23 -7.86
C HIS A 82 -2.08 11.61 -6.39
N ASP A 83 -1.53 12.76 -5.95
CA ASP A 83 -1.71 13.27 -4.58
C ASP A 83 -2.99 14.14 -4.44
N LEU A 84 -3.67 14.43 -5.54
CA LEU A 84 -4.76 15.40 -5.56
C LEU A 84 -6.17 14.80 -5.57
N GLU A 85 -6.33 13.58 -6.06
CA GLU A 85 -7.64 12.92 -6.09
C GLU A 85 -7.50 11.44 -5.73
N LYS A 86 -8.02 11.05 -4.55
CA LYS A 86 -8.29 9.64 -4.28
C LYS A 86 -9.29 9.15 -5.33
N PRO A 87 -9.10 7.96 -5.94
CA PRO A 87 -10.15 7.34 -6.74
C PRO A 87 -11.46 7.34 -5.97
N LEU A 88 -12.59 7.61 -6.64
CA LEU A 88 -13.90 7.73 -5.98
C LEU A 88 -14.22 6.51 -5.11
N ALA A 89 -13.79 5.32 -5.54
CA ALA A 89 -13.94 4.08 -4.80
C ALA A 89 -13.16 4.06 -3.46
N LEU A 90 -12.13 4.89 -3.31
CA LEU A 90 -11.23 4.92 -2.14
C LEU A 90 -11.42 6.17 -1.27
N GLU A 91 -12.31 7.10 -1.64
CA GLU A 91 -12.51 8.37 -0.89
C GLU A 91 -12.85 8.13 0.58
N LYS A 92 -13.64 7.09 0.84
CA LYS A 92 -14.10 6.73 2.17
C LYS A 92 -13.27 5.64 2.86
N VAL A 93 -12.14 5.24 2.27
CA VAL A 93 -11.19 4.30 2.88
C VAL A 93 -10.19 5.10 3.70
N LYS A 94 -10.14 4.84 5.02
CA LYS A 94 -9.27 5.59 5.94
C LYS A 94 -7.81 5.18 5.77
N HIS A 95 -7.53 3.88 5.88
CA HIS A 95 -6.18 3.32 5.87
C HIS A 95 -6.06 2.22 4.83
N ILE A 96 -5.05 2.33 3.96
CA ILE A 96 -4.72 1.31 2.96
C ILE A 96 -3.35 0.75 3.33
N VAL A 97 -3.30 -0.53 3.68
CA VAL A 97 -2.10 -1.19 4.17
C VAL A 97 -1.70 -2.33 3.24
N ALA A 98 -0.48 -2.27 2.72
CA ALA A 98 0.09 -3.35 1.93
C ALA A 98 0.62 -4.46 2.84
N VAL A 99 0.30 -5.73 2.54
CA VAL A 99 0.91 -6.90 3.16
C VAL A 99 1.87 -7.51 2.14
N SER A 100 3.14 -7.50 2.45
CA SER A 100 4.23 -7.88 1.55
C SER A 100 5.12 -8.93 2.19
N SER A 101 5.88 -9.62 1.36
CA SER A 101 6.95 -10.53 1.80
C SER A 101 8.10 -10.52 0.81
N GLY A 102 9.32 -10.71 1.29
CA GLY A 102 10.51 -10.76 0.43
C GLY A 102 10.55 -12.00 -0.47
N LYS A 103 9.89 -13.09 -0.08
CA LYS A 103 9.84 -14.36 -0.84
C LYS A 103 8.52 -15.10 -0.62
N GLY A 104 8.22 -16.05 -1.50
CA GLY A 104 7.09 -16.96 -1.36
C GLY A 104 7.26 -17.97 -0.22
N GLY A 105 6.13 -18.50 0.26
CA GLY A 105 6.12 -19.58 1.27
C GLY A 105 6.30 -19.13 2.72
N VAL A 106 6.36 -17.83 3.02
CA VAL A 106 6.45 -17.33 4.41
C VAL A 106 5.09 -17.19 5.10
N GLY A 107 3.99 -17.51 4.41
CA GLY A 107 2.63 -17.41 4.95
C GLY A 107 2.02 -15.99 4.90
N LYS A 108 2.45 -15.16 3.96
CA LYS A 108 1.93 -13.79 3.75
C LYS A 108 0.40 -13.74 3.68
N SER A 109 -0.20 -14.52 2.78
CA SER A 109 -1.67 -14.54 2.58
C SER A 109 -2.41 -15.10 3.79
N THR A 110 -1.81 -16.07 4.52
CA THR A 110 -2.35 -16.55 5.81
C THR A 110 -2.39 -15.43 6.84
N VAL A 111 -1.32 -14.64 6.94
CA VAL A 111 -1.28 -13.48 7.84
C VAL A 111 -2.29 -12.42 7.39
N ALA A 112 -2.35 -12.09 6.09
CA ALA A 112 -3.30 -11.11 5.55
C ALA A 112 -4.76 -11.49 5.82
N SER A 113 -5.13 -12.75 5.57
CA SER A 113 -6.47 -13.30 5.81
C SER A 113 -6.90 -13.20 7.27
N ASN A 114 -6.05 -13.70 8.16
CA ASN A 114 -6.36 -13.73 9.60
C ASN A 114 -6.32 -12.32 10.21
N LEU A 115 -5.40 -11.44 9.76
CA LEU A 115 -5.38 -10.04 10.17
C LEU A 115 -6.67 -9.31 9.74
N ALA A 116 -7.16 -9.56 8.52
CA ALA A 116 -8.41 -8.97 8.06
C ALA A 116 -9.60 -9.38 8.94
N VAL A 117 -9.68 -10.67 9.26
CA VAL A 117 -10.73 -11.20 10.16
C VAL A 117 -10.57 -10.62 11.57
N ALA A 118 -9.37 -10.57 12.12
CA ALA A 118 -9.10 -10.02 13.46
C ALA A 118 -9.47 -8.52 13.54
N LEU A 119 -9.15 -7.73 12.52
CA LEU A 119 -9.58 -6.33 12.44
C LEU A 119 -11.12 -6.20 12.38
N ALA A 120 -11.79 -7.05 11.60
CA ALA A 120 -13.25 -7.06 11.52
C ALA A 120 -13.88 -7.45 12.87
N LYS A 121 -13.31 -8.44 13.57
CA LYS A 121 -13.69 -8.84 14.93
C LYS A 121 -13.48 -7.72 15.95
N ALA A 122 -12.44 -6.93 15.80
CA ALA A 122 -12.19 -5.74 16.61
C ALA A 122 -13.16 -4.57 16.32
N GLY A 123 -14.12 -4.75 15.40
CA GLY A 123 -15.17 -3.79 15.07
C GLY A 123 -14.84 -2.82 13.93
N TYR A 124 -13.72 -2.99 13.24
CA TYR A 124 -13.37 -2.19 12.08
C TYR A 124 -14.11 -2.65 10.82
N LYS A 125 -14.42 -1.73 9.92
CA LYS A 125 -14.88 -2.01 8.56
C LYS A 125 -13.67 -2.36 7.69
N VAL A 126 -13.59 -3.60 7.21
CA VAL A 126 -12.38 -4.12 6.56
C VAL A 126 -12.64 -4.56 5.13
N GLY A 127 -11.73 -4.16 4.22
CA GLY A 127 -11.60 -4.68 2.88
C GLY A 127 -10.30 -5.47 2.74
N LEU A 128 -10.30 -6.53 1.94
CA LEU A 128 -9.12 -7.31 1.59
C LEU A 128 -9.06 -7.51 0.08
N VAL A 129 -7.98 -7.05 -0.54
CA VAL A 129 -7.68 -7.26 -1.96
C VAL A 129 -6.58 -8.31 -2.07
N ASP A 130 -6.87 -9.41 -2.76
CA ASP A 130 -5.87 -10.41 -3.13
C ASP A 130 -5.26 -10.03 -4.48
N ALA A 131 -4.05 -9.52 -4.43
CA ALA A 131 -3.28 -9.09 -5.59
C ALA A 131 -2.22 -10.11 -6.02
N ASP A 132 -2.17 -11.30 -5.39
CA ASP A 132 -1.27 -12.39 -5.79
C ASP A 132 -1.82 -13.16 -6.99
N ILE A 133 -1.56 -12.63 -8.17
CA ILE A 133 -2.08 -13.14 -9.45
C ILE A 133 -1.54 -14.53 -9.77
N TYR A 134 -0.37 -14.88 -9.26
CA TYR A 134 0.29 -16.14 -9.54
C TYR A 134 -0.20 -17.30 -8.65
N GLY A 135 -0.89 -16.99 -7.57
CA GLY A 135 -1.43 -17.96 -6.63
C GLY A 135 -2.50 -17.36 -5.73
N PRO A 136 -3.65 -16.92 -6.31
CA PRO A 136 -4.72 -16.31 -5.53
C PRO A 136 -5.27 -17.32 -4.53
N SER A 137 -4.97 -17.15 -3.25
CA SER A 137 -5.31 -18.10 -2.20
C SER A 137 -6.40 -17.61 -1.25
N ILE A 138 -6.72 -16.33 -1.28
CA ILE A 138 -7.70 -15.73 -0.37
C ILE A 138 -9.11 -16.32 -0.52
N PRO A 139 -9.64 -16.55 -1.74
CA PRO A 139 -10.95 -17.20 -1.90
C PRO A 139 -11.04 -18.56 -1.20
N LYS A 140 -9.99 -19.38 -1.31
CA LYS A 140 -9.85 -20.67 -0.63
C LYS A 140 -9.85 -20.50 0.89
N MET A 141 -9.01 -19.60 1.39
CA MET A 141 -8.87 -19.36 2.83
C MET A 141 -10.15 -18.82 3.48
N PHE A 142 -11.05 -18.22 2.68
CA PHE A 142 -12.36 -17.74 3.14
C PHE A 142 -13.51 -18.69 2.80
N GLY A 143 -13.28 -19.80 2.10
CA GLY A 143 -14.32 -20.73 1.66
C GLY A 143 -15.37 -20.05 0.78
N CYS A 144 -14.90 -19.24 -0.17
CA CYS A 144 -15.74 -18.51 -1.11
C CYS A 144 -15.22 -18.60 -2.57
N GLU A 145 -14.59 -19.73 -2.92
CA GLU A 145 -14.02 -19.97 -4.26
C GLU A 145 -15.07 -19.89 -5.37
N ASP A 146 -16.30 -20.35 -5.06
CA ASP A 146 -17.42 -20.33 -6.01
C ASP A 146 -18.14 -18.98 -6.08
N ALA A 147 -17.68 -17.97 -5.34
CA ALA A 147 -18.30 -16.67 -5.34
C ALA A 147 -17.99 -15.92 -6.64
N SER A 148 -18.99 -15.23 -7.17
CA SER A 148 -18.85 -14.43 -8.39
C SER A 148 -19.22 -12.97 -8.08
N PRO A 149 -18.24 -12.08 -7.92
CA PRO A 149 -18.49 -10.65 -7.84
C PRO A 149 -19.29 -10.17 -9.07
N TYR A 150 -20.20 -9.24 -8.86
CA TYR A 150 -21.04 -8.70 -9.92
C TYR A 150 -20.93 -7.18 -9.99
N MET A 151 -21.35 -6.61 -11.14
CA MET A 151 -21.35 -5.17 -11.32
C MET A 151 -22.59 -4.54 -10.69
N VAL A 152 -22.39 -3.43 -9.98
CA VAL A 152 -23.45 -2.59 -9.42
C VAL A 152 -23.29 -1.16 -9.93
N GLU A 153 -24.40 -0.49 -10.16
CA GLU A 153 -24.41 0.93 -10.54
C GLU A 153 -24.52 1.81 -9.29
N VAL A 154 -23.51 2.60 -9.02
CA VAL A 154 -23.47 3.53 -7.88
C VAL A 154 -23.11 4.92 -8.39
N GLY A 155 -24.02 5.87 -8.25
CA GLY A 155 -23.80 7.24 -8.68
C GLY A 155 -23.53 7.42 -10.18
N GLY A 156 -24.11 6.55 -11.03
CA GLY A 156 -23.91 6.55 -12.48
C GLY A 156 -22.59 5.92 -12.94
N LYS A 157 -21.90 5.19 -12.05
CA LYS A 157 -20.68 4.41 -12.37
C LYS A 157 -20.93 2.95 -12.06
N GLU A 158 -20.40 2.09 -12.95
CA GLU A 158 -20.36 0.65 -12.73
C GLU A 158 -19.17 0.31 -11.84
N LEU A 159 -19.44 -0.33 -10.69
CA LEU A 159 -18.44 -0.80 -9.73
C LEU A 159 -18.62 -2.30 -9.48
N ILE A 160 -17.55 -2.96 -9.04
CA ILE A 160 -17.56 -4.36 -8.67
C ILE A 160 -18.01 -4.50 -7.22
N GLU A 161 -19.13 -5.18 -6.95
CA GLU A 161 -19.57 -5.52 -5.60
C GLU A 161 -18.64 -6.58 -4.99
N PRO A 162 -17.92 -6.27 -3.89
CA PRO A 162 -17.05 -7.25 -3.24
C PRO A 162 -17.85 -8.38 -2.60
N VAL A 163 -17.27 -9.58 -2.57
CA VAL A 163 -17.78 -10.69 -1.76
C VAL A 163 -17.64 -10.34 -0.29
N VAL A 164 -18.69 -10.53 0.50
CA VAL A 164 -18.63 -10.29 1.95
C VAL A 164 -18.60 -11.62 2.69
N LYS A 165 -17.53 -11.85 3.45
CA LYS A 165 -17.37 -13.06 4.27
C LYS A 165 -16.70 -12.70 5.60
N TYR A 166 -17.22 -13.22 6.70
CA TYR A 166 -16.71 -12.98 8.06
C TYR A 166 -16.53 -11.48 8.43
N GLY A 167 -17.41 -10.62 7.89
CA GLY A 167 -17.35 -9.17 8.11
C GLY A 167 -16.29 -8.44 7.25
N VAL A 168 -15.63 -9.14 6.33
CA VAL A 168 -14.60 -8.59 5.42
C VAL A 168 -15.16 -8.50 4.00
N LYS A 169 -14.98 -7.36 3.34
CA LYS A 169 -15.23 -7.17 1.90
C LYS A 169 -14.02 -7.69 1.11
N LEU A 170 -14.22 -8.62 0.19
CA LEU A 170 -13.16 -9.33 -0.54
C LEU A 170 -13.23 -9.10 -2.04
N LEU A 171 -12.10 -8.76 -2.65
CA LEU A 171 -11.88 -8.91 -4.08
C LEU A 171 -10.57 -9.66 -4.31
N SER A 172 -10.62 -10.70 -5.12
CA SER A 172 -9.46 -11.48 -5.54
C SER A 172 -9.48 -11.66 -7.04
N ILE A 173 -8.32 -11.66 -7.65
CA ILE A 173 -8.19 -12.05 -9.05
C ILE A 173 -8.70 -13.48 -9.29
N GLY A 174 -8.63 -14.33 -8.25
CA GLY A 174 -9.14 -15.69 -8.29
C GLY A 174 -10.65 -15.79 -8.56
N PHE A 175 -11.44 -14.75 -8.33
CA PHE A 175 -12.86 -14.74 -8.69
C PHE A 175 -13.12 -14.53 -10.19
N PHE A 176 -12.12 -14.08 -10.94
CA PHE A 176 -12.24 -13.72 -12.36
C PHE A 176 -11.46 -14.66 -13.30
N VAL A 177 -10.75 -15.61 -12.73
CA VAL A 177 -9.91 -16.56 -13.49
C VAL A 177 -10.39 -17.98 -13.22
N ASP A 178 -10.60 -18.73 -14.28
CA ASP A 178 -10.89 -20.15 -14.17
C ASP A 178 -9.66 -20.90 -13.59
N PRO A 179 -9.79 -21.59 -12.45
CA PRO A 179 -8.69 -22.31 -11.81
C PRO A 179 -8.00 -23.34 -12.73
N ASP A 180 -8.76 -23.92 -13.69
CA ASP A 180 -8.28 -24.93 -14.63
C ASP A 180 -7.64 -24.32 -15.90
N SER A 181 -7.72 -23.00 -16.05
CA SER A 181 -7.16 -22.31 -17.19
C SER A 181 -5.71 -21.87 -16.92
N ALA A 182 -4.78 -22.33 -17.75
CA ALA A 182 -3.39 -21.86 -17.73
C ALA A 182 -3.29 -20.43 -18.29
N THR A 183 -3.92 -19.46 -17.61
CA THR A 183 -3.85 -18.06 -18.02
C THR A 183 -2.45 -17.52 -17.78
N VAL A 184 -1.72 -17.23 -18.85
CA VAL A 184 -0.39 -16.59 -18.75
C VAL A 184 -0.57 -15.10 -18.47
N TRP A 185 -0.45 -14.72 -17.21
CA TRP A 185 -0.45 -13.32 -16.80
C TRP A 185 0.84 -12.63 -17.20
N ARG A 186 0.76 -11.59 -18.01
CA ARG A 186 1.88 -10.68 -18.25
C ARG A 186 1.82 -9.52 -17.27
N GLY A 187 2.98 -8.97 -16.85
CA GLY A 187 3.06 -7.89 -15.88
C GLY A 187 2.05 -6.76 -16.07
N PRO A 188 1.89 -6.17 -17.29
CA PRO A 188 0.89 -5.12 -17.52
C PRO A 188 -0.57 -5.55 -17.32
N MET A 189 -0.91 -6.81 -17.63
CA MET A 189 -2.27 -7.34 -17.39
C MET A 189 -2.53 -7.46 -15.89
N ALA A 190 -1.56 -7.99 -15.17
CA ALA A 190 -1.56 -8.11 -13.73
C ALA A 190 -1.77 -6.76 -13.01
N SER A 191 -1.01 -5.77 -13.42
CA SER A 191 -1.09 -4.41 -12.90
C SER A 191 -2.45 -3.76 -13.18
N ASN A 192 -3.01 -3.97 -14.37
CA ASN A 192 -4.34 -3.46 -14.73
C ASN A 192 -5.45 -4.14 -13.92
N ALA A 193 -5.37 -5.46 -13.72
CA ALA A 193 -6.35 -6.18 -12.91
C ALA A 193 -6.34 -5.68 -11.45
N LEU A 194 -5.16 -5.51 -10.85
CA LEU A 194 -5.02 -4.92 -9.52
C LEU A 194 -5.66 -3.52 -9.46
N LYS A 195 -5.34 -2.67 -10.44
CA LYS A 195 -5.92 -1.34 -10.51
C LYS A 195 -7.45 -1.38 -10.60
N GLN A 196 -8.01 -2.25 -11.43
CA GLN A 196 -9.46 -2.41 -11.56
C GLN A 196 -10.10 -2.91 -10.27
N MET A 197 -9.49 -3.84 -9.54
CA MET A 197 -10.02 -4.30 -8.25
C MET A 197 -10.00 -3.20 -7.21
N VAL A 198 -8.91 -2.45 -7.11
CA VAL A 198 -8.74 -1.41 -6.09
C VAL A 198 -9.59 -0.18 -6.39
N GLU A 199 -9.55 0.34 -7.63
CA GLU A 199 -10.27 1.55 -8.03
C GLU A 199 -11.72 1.29 -8.48
N GLY A 200 -12.02 0.08 -8.94
CA GLY A 200 -13.35 -0.32 -9.45
C GLY A 200 -14.20 -1.09 -8.47
N GLY A 201 -13.69 -1.44 -7.29
CA GLY A 201 -14.47 -2.11 -6.24
C GLY A 201 -15.41 -1.14 -5.52
N PHE A 202 -16.63 -1.60 -5.20
CA PHE A 202 -17.56 -0.85 -4.34
C PHE A 202 -17.20 -1.05 -2.85
N TRP A 203 -16.14 -0.37 -2.43
CA TRP A 203 -15.61 -0.50 -1.06
C TRP A 203 -16.44 0.23 -0.02
N ASP A 204 -17.18 1.31 -0.40
CA ASP A 204 -17.92 2.18 0.49
C ASP A 204 -17.04 2.72 1.65
N GLU A 205 -17.54 2.77 2.88
CA GLU A 205 -16.74 3.17 4.04
C GLU A 205 -15.92 1.99 4.57
N LEU A 206 -14.59 2.14 4.59
CA LEU A 206 -13.68 1.21 5.25
C LEU A 206 -12.77 1.93 6.23
N ASP A 207 -12.53 1.30 7.38
CA ASP A 207 -11.47 1.72 8.28
C ASP A 207 -10.12 1.23 7.76
N PHE A 208 -10.05 -0.04 7.32
CA PHE A 208 -8.85 -0.66 6.76
C PHE A 208 -9.14 -1.33 5.42
N MET A 209 -8.25 -1.10 4.47
CA MET A 209 -8.11 -1.92 3.27
C MET A 209 -6.74 -2.59 3.32
N LEU A 210 -6.71 -3.91 3.42
CA LEU A 210 -5.49 -4.70 3.29
C LEU A 210 -5.30 -5.13 1.83
N ILE A 211 -4.08 -5.06 1.34
CA ILE A 211 -3.74 -5.51 -0.02
C ILE A 211 -2.66 -6.58 0.10
N ASP A 212 -3.03 -7.84 -0.13
CA ASP A 212 -2.13 -8.99 -0.15
C ASP A 212 -1.35 -9.01 -1.45
N LEU A 213 -0.09 -8.61 -1.42
CA LEU A 213 0.77 -8.44 -2.58
C LEU A 213 1.41 -9.78 -3.02
N PRO A 214 1.79 -9.94 -4.30
CA PRO A 214 2.65 -11.04 -4.69
C PRO A 214 3.96 -11.04 -3.90
N PRO A 215 4.63 -12.19 -3.74
CA PRO A 215 5.92 -12.23 -3.08
C PRO A 215 7.01 -11.50 -3.88
N GLY A 216 8.03 -11.00 -3.18
CA GLY A 216 9.17 -10.31 -3.79
C GLY A 216 8.94 -8.83 -4.05
N THR A 217 9.62 -8.29 -5.07
CA THR A 217 9.65 -6.86 -5.43
C THR A 217 9.41 -6.71 -6.93
N SER A 218 8.18 -6.96 -7.38
CA SER A 218 7.80 -6.91 -8.80
C SER A 218 7.16 -5.57 -9.20
N ASP A 219 6.92 -5.38 -10.50
CA ASP A 219 6.24 -4.20 -11.05
C ASP A 219 4.83 -3.97 -10.46
N ILE A 220 4.19 -5.01 -9.91
CA ILE A 220 2.89 -4.91 -9.24
C ILE A 220 3.00 -4.03 -8.00
N HIS A 221 4.08 -4.14 -7.23
CA HIS A 221 4.33 -3.29 -6.06
C HIS A 221 4.45 -1.81 -6.46
N LEU A 222 5.20 -1.53 -7.54
CA LEU A 222 5.32 -0.17 -8.08
C LEU A 222 3.99 0.36 -8.59
N THR A 223 3.21 -0.47 -9.28
CA THR A 223 1.88 -0.09 -9.76
C THR A 223 0.95 0.26 -8.61
N LEU A 224 0.94 -0.55 -7.54
CA LEU A 224 0.12 -0.27 -6.36
C LEU A 224 0.43 1.09 -5.76
N VAL A 225 1.71 1.37 -5.51
CA VAL A 225 2.17 2.65 -4.93
C VAL A 225 1.82 3.84 -5.83
N GLN A 226 1.79 3.63 -7.16
CA GLN A 226 1.40 4.65 -8.13
C GLN A 226 -0.12 4.82 -8.25
N THR A 227 -0.89 3.79 -7.86
CA THR A 227 -2.36 3.78 -7.96
C THR A 227 -3.01 4.33 -6.71
N VAL A 228 -2.49 4.00 -5.53
CA VAL A 228 -3.10 4.36 -4.25
C VAL A 228 -2.11 4.95 -3.26
N ALA A 229 -2.59 5.89 -2.44
CA ALA A 229 -1.83 6.44 -1.32
C ALA A 229 -1.85 5.44 -0.16
N LEU A 230 -0.82 4.60 -0.05
CA LEU A 230 -0.69 3.65 1.06
C LEU A 230 -0.44 4.38 2.38
N SER A 231 -1.14 3.96 3.43
CA SER A 231 -0.87 4.40 4.81
C SER A 231 0.40 3.75 5.37
N GLY A 232 0.76 2.57 4.84
CA GLY A 232 1.98 1.87 5.19
C GLY A 232 2.03 0.45 4.63
N ALA A 233 3.13 -0.23 4.90
CA ALA A 233 3.36 -1.63 4.51
C ALA A 233 3.74 -2.47 5.72
N ILE A 234 3.23 -3.71 5.77
CA ILE A 234 3.62 -4.76 6.70
C ILE A 234 4.51 -5.75 5.95
N VAL A 235 5.62 -6.15 6.53
CA VAL A 235 6.52 -7.15 5.93
C VAL A 235 6.46 -8.44 6.73
N VAL A 236 5.98 -9.50 6.10
CA VAL A 236 5.88 -10.84 6.68
C VAL A 236 7.13 -11.64 6.33
N SER A 237 7.74 -12.26 7.32
CA SER A 237 8.90 -13.15 7.15
C SER A 237 8.86 -14.31 8.14
N THR A 238 9.69 -15.32 7.91
CA THR A 238 10.02 -16.36 8.89
C THR A 238 11.35 -16.03 9.57
N PRO A 239 11.70 -16.65 10.72
CA PRO A 239 12.97 -16.38 11.42
C PRO A 239 14.24 -16.72 10.63
N GLN A 240 14.12 -17.44 9.50
CA GLN A 240 15.25 -17.92 8.72
C GLN A 240 16.04 -16.76 8.09
N GLN A 241 17.37 -16.80 8.19
CA GLN A 241 18.25 -15.78 7.62
C GLN A 241 18.04 -15.55 6.11
N VAL A 242 17.75 -16.62 5.36
CA VAL A 242 17.44 -16.51 3.92
C VAL A 242 16.16 -15.72 3.67
N ALA A 243 15.12 -15.92 4.49
CA ALA A 243 13.87 -15.16 4.38
C ALA A 243 14.06 -13.70 4.81
N LEU A 244 14.84 -13.45 5.85
CA LEU A 244 15.14 -12.12 6.35
C LEU A 244 15.97 -11.30 5.35
N ALA A 245 16.92 -11.92 4.67
CA ALA A 245 17.69 -11.25 3.60
C ALA A 245 16.78 -10.73 2.47
N ASP A 246 15.71 -11.48 2.12
CA ASP A 246 14.73 -11.05 1.15
C ASP A 246 13.74 -10.02 1.74
N ALA A 247 13.38 -10.13 3.03
CA ALA A 247 12.58 -9.13 3.72
C ALA A 247 13.26 -7.75 3.72
N VAL A 248 14.59 -7.69 3.92
CA VAL A 248 15.38 -6.45 3.81
C VAL A 248 15.21 -5.80 2.44
N LYS A 249 15.18 -6.58 1.35
CA LYS A 249 14.94 -6.03 -0.01
C LYS A 249 13.55 -5.41 -0.12
N GLY A 250 12.53 -6.07 0.46
CA GLY A 250 11.16 -5.55 0.51
C GLY A 250 11.07 -4.24 1.30
N ILE A 251 11.69 -4.17 2.48
CA ILE A 251 11.77 -2.95 3.29
C ILE A 251 12.42 -1.82 2.49
N ASN A 252 13.62 -2.05 1.95
CA ASN A 252 14.35 -1.06 1.19
C ASN A 252 13.59 -0.57 -0.06
N MET A 253 12.77 -1.44 -0.69
CA MET A 253 11.89 -1.05 -1.79
C MET A 253 10.85 -0.02 -1.34
N PHE A 254 10.14 -0.26 -0.24
CA PHE A 254 9.13 0.68 0.28
C PHE A 254 9.75 2.01 0.73
N GLU A 255 10.96 1.98 1.30
CA GLU A 255 11.68 3.17 1.75
C GLU A 255 12.41 3.92 0.63
N SER A 256 12.48 3.35 -0.58
CA SER A 256 13.21 3.95 -1.70
C SER A 256 12.66 5.33 -2.09
N PRO A 257 13.51 6.27 -2.60
CA PRO A 257 13.10 7.64 -2.91
C PRO A 257 11.95 7.78 -3.91
N GLY A 258 11.70 6.73 -4.72
CA GLY A 258 10.61 6.72 -5.71
C GLY A 258 9.29 6.17 -5.17
N ILE A 259 9.27 5.61 -3.96
CA ILE A 259 8.12 4.93 -3.35
C ILE A 259 7.70 5.64 -2.05
N GLN A 260 8.60 5.74 -1.08
CA GLN A 260 8.40 6.46 0.19
C GLN A 260 7.14 6.05 0.96
N VAL A 261 6.87 4.73 1.00
CA VAL A 261 5.80 4.16 1.82
C VAL A 261 6.39 3.76 3.17
N PRO A 262 5.83 4.22 4.29
CA PRO A 262 6.32 3.84 5.61
C PRO A 262 6.14 2.34 5.85
N VAL A 263 7.18 1.68 6.35
CA VAL A 263 7.08 0.30 6.84
C VAL A 263 6.57 0.34 8.28
N LEU A 264 5.33 -0.13 8.48
CA LEU A 264 4.68 -0.15 9.81
C LEU A 264 5.39 -1.10 10.77
N GLY A 265 5.94 -2.18 10.24
CA GLY A 265 6.71 -3.16 10.99
C GLY A 265 6.78 -4.53 10.33
N LEU A 266 7.38 -5.47 11.07
CA LEU A 266 7.54 -6.85 10.65
C LEU A 266 6.59 -7.78 11.41
N VAL A 267 6.15 -8.85 10.73
CA VAL A 267 5.48 -9.99 11.35
C VAL A 267 6.37 -11.21 11.21
N GLU A 268 6.77 -11.81 12.34
CA GLU A 268 7.49 -13.08 12.36
C GLU A 268 6.48 -14.24 12.33
N ASN A 269 6.27 -14.79 11.16
CA ASN A 269 5.43 -15.98 11.02
C ASN A 269 6.28 -17.25 11.18
N MET A 270 5.64 -18.35 11.61
CA MET A 270 6.32 -19.63 11.90
C MET A 270 7.43 -19.45 12.97
N ALA A 271 7.18 -18.60 13.96
CA ALA A 271 8.17 -18.20 14.97
C ALA A 271 8.63 -19.36 15.84
N TRP A 272 7.72 -20.23 16.25
CA TRP A 272 8.00 -21.45 17.01
C TRP A 272 6.90 -22.49 16.80
N PHE A 273 7.17 -23.72 17.21
CA PHE A 273 6.22 -24.81 17.32
C PHE A 273 6.11 -25.25 18.78
N THR A 274 4.90 -25.49 19.26
CA THR A 274 4.63 -26.08 20.58
C THR A 274 3.82 -27.36 20.38
N PRO A 275 4.38 -28.57 20.71
CA PRO A 275 3.63 -29.82 20.64
C PRO A 275 2.52 -29.82 21.68
N ALA A 276 1.40 -30.48 21.37
CA ALA A 276 0.28 -30.59 22.29
C ALA A 276 0.65 -31.35 23.58
N GLU A 277 1.56 -32.34 23.48
CA GLU A 277 2.06 -33.14 24.59
C GLU A 277 3.01 -32.36 25.52
N LEU A 278 3.58 -31.27 25.06
CA LEU A 278 4.55 -30.42 25.77
C LEU A 278 4.18 -28.94 25.66
N PRO A 279 3.06 -28.51 26.28
CA PRO A 279 2.50 -27.17 26.04
C PRO A 279 3.40 -26.04 26.53
N ASP A 280 4.33 -26.28 27.42
CA ASP A 280 5.28 -25.29 27.95
C ASP A 280 6.55 -25.17 27.09
N ASN A 281 6.74 -26.06 26.10
CA ASN A 281 7.95 -26.09 25.29
C ASN A 281 7.77 -25.38 23.96
N LYS A 282 8.74 -24.50 23.62
CA LYS A 282 8.81 -23.85 22.30
C LYS A 282 10.01 -24.39 21.52
N TYR A 283 9.73 -24.90 20.33
CA TYR A 283 10.75 -25.39 19.39
C TYR A 283 10.91 -24.41 18.23
N TYR A 284 12.08 -23.83 18.10
CA TYR A 284 12.39 -22.81 17.09
C TYR A 284 12.91 -23.46 15.80
N ILE A 285 12.02 -24.10 15.05
CA ILE A 285 12.34 -24.93 13.88
C ILE A 285 13.05 -24.11 12.79
N PHE A 286 12.63 -22.87 12.60
CA PHE A 286 13.17 -21.96 11.58
C PHE A 286 14.15 -20.90 12.12
N GLY A 287 14.58 -21.02 13.37
CA GLY A 287 15.41 -20.04 14.06
C GLY A 287 14.61 -19.26 15.12
N LYS A 288 15.31 -18.45 15.87
CA LYS A 288 14.73 -17.71 17.01
C LYS A 288 14.90 -16.21 16.85
N GLU A 289 13.79 -15.49 16.97
CA GLU A 289 13.78 -14.02 17.03
C GLU A 289 14.46 -13.34 15.81
N GLY A 290 14.35 -13.95 14.63
CA GLY A 290 15.04 -13.43 13.45
C GLY A 290 14.45 -12.11 12.98
N ALA A 291 13.13 -12.02 12.83
CA ALA A 291 12.47 -10.78 12.43
C ALA A 291 12.51 -9.73 13.54
N LYS A 292 12.50 -10.15 14.82
CA LYS A 292 12.68 -9.22 15.94
C LYS A 292 14.03 -8.51 15.88
N LYS A 293 15.12 -9.25 15.68
CA LYS A 293 16.46 -8.68 15.52
C LYS A 293 16.55 -7.74 14.32
N LEU A 294 15.94 -8.14 13.20
CA LEU A 294 15.88 -7.29 12.01
C LEU A 294 15.09 -6.00 12.28
N ALA A 295 13.97 -6.10 13.01
CA ALA A 295 13.18 -4.95 13.41
C ALA A 295 14.02 -3.98 14.27
N ASP A 296 14.71 -4.50 15.28
CA ASP A 296 15.59 -3.72 16.15
C ASP A 296 16.72 -3.03 15.34
N GLU A 297 17.37 -3.76 14.44
CA GLU A 297 18.44 -3.24 13.56
C GLU A 297 17.96 -2.12 12.62
N LYS A 298 16.72 -2.20 12.16
CA LYS A 298 16.11 -1.24 11.24
C LYS A 298 15.35 -0.11 11.94
N GLY A 299 15.19 -0.16 13.26
CA GLY A 299 14.36 0.78 14.01
C GLY A 299 12.87 0.64 13.68
N LEU A 300 12.44 -0.56 13.31
CA LEU A 300 11.05 -0.89 12.98
C LEU A 300 10.38 -1.61 14.16
N ARG A 301 9.04 -1.71 14.12
CA ARG A 301 8.28 -2.49 15.10
C ARG A 301 8.26 -3.97 14.72
N LEU A 302 8.31 -4.85 15.71
CA LEU A 302 7.80 -6.21 15.60
C LEU A 302 6.30 -6.15 15.91
N LEU A 303 5.45 -6.31 14.89
CA LEU A 303 4.00 -6.20 15.01
C LEU A 303 3.37 -7.46 15.64
N GLY A 304 4.00 -8.62 15.45
CA GLY A 304 3.54 -9.87 16.02
C GLY A 304 4.41 -11.05 15.66
N GLU A 305 4.29 -12.10 16.47
CA GLU A 305 4.94 -13.40 16.28
C GLU A 305 3.84 -14.47 16.22
N ILE A 306 3.76 -15.18 15.09
CA ILE A 306 2.74 -16.20 14.84
C ILE A 306 3.40 -17.58 14.91
N PRO A 307 2.96 -18.49 15.80
CA PRO A 307 3.51 -19.83 15.90
C PRO A 307 3.11 -20.72 14.73
N ILE A 308 3.78 -21.85 14.59
CA ILE A 308 3.34 -22.95 13.74
C ILE A 308 2.30 -23.75 14.54
N VAL A 309 1.07 -23.77 14.03
CA VAL A 309 -0.01 -24.61 14.59
C VAL A 309 -0.81 -25.25 13.46
N GLN A 310 -1.24 -26.49 13.69
CA GLN A 310 -1.99 -27.27 12.69
C GLN A 310 -3.30 -26.60 12.30
N SER A 311 -3.98 -25.96 13.25
CA SER A 311 -5.26 -25.28 13.01
C SER A 311 -5.17 -24.13 11.98
N ILE A 312 -4.01 -23.47 11.83
CA ILE A 312 -3.82 -22.46 10.77
C ILE A 312 -3.95 -23.11 9.38
N MET A 313 -3.31 -24.26 9.18
CA MET A 313 -3.38 -25.00 7.92
C MET A 313 -4.82 -25.50 7.69
N GLU A 314 -5.40 -26.18 8.66
CA GLU A 314 -6.77 -26.70 8.58
C GLU A 314 -7.80 -25.60 8.34
N GLY A 315 -7.68 -24.47 9.02
CA GLY A 315 -8.53 -23.30 8.82
C GLY A 315 -8.40 -22.71 7.41
N GLY A 316 -7.18 -22.61 6.90
CA GLY A 316 -6.93 -22.14 5.53
C GLY A 316 -7.49 -23.08 4.45
N GLU A 317 -7.47 -24.39 4.68
CA GLU A 317 -8.01 -25.37 3.74
C GLU A 317 -9.54 -25.51 3.82
N SER A 318 -10.10 -25.37 5.02
CA SER A 318 -11.56 -25.46 5.23
C SER A 318 -12.28 -24.13 4.98
N GLY A 319 -11.56 -23.06 4.65
CA GLY A 319 -12.14 -21.73 4.46
C GLY A 319 -12.61 -21.06 5.75
N SER A 320 -12.01 -21.42 6.88
CA SER A 320 -12.34 -20.91 8.21
C SER A 320 -11.10 -20.35 8.92
N PRO A 321 -10.73 -19.09 8.66
CA PRO A 321 -9.57 -18.46 9.28
C PRO A 321 -9.57 -18.59 10.80
N VAL A 322 -8.41 -18.92 11.40
CA VAL A 322 -8.31 -19.19 12.84
C VAL A 322 -8.61 -17.97 13.73
N ALA A 323 -8.50 -16.77 13.18
CA ALA A 323 -8.88 -15.53 13.87
C ALA A 323 -10.39 -15.41 14.12
N LEU A 324 -11.22 -16.31 13.59
CA LEU A 324 -12.65 -16.41 13.92
C LEU A 324 -12.88 -16.85 15.37
N ASP A 325 -11.99 -17.66 15.92
CA ASP A 325 -12.00 -18.09 17.31
C ASP A 325 -11.06 -17.20 18.15
N GLU A 326 -11.62 -16.08 18.64
CA GLU A 326 -10.89 -15.06 19.43
C GLU A 326 -10.36 -15.61 20.76
N ASP A 327 -11.00 -16.66 21.31
CA ASP A 327 -10.66 -17.23 22.61
C ASP A 327 -9.48 -18.21 22.50
N SER A 328 -9.16 -18.70 21.31
CA SER A 328 -8.00 -19.55 21.09
C SER A 328 -6.68 -18.78 21.22
N VAL A 329 -5.62 -19.47 21.63
CA VAL A 329 -4.27 -18.87 21.75
C VAL A 329 -3.82 -18.24 20.43
N ILE A 330 -4.14 -18.89 19.30
CA ILE A 330 -3.76 -18.39 17.99
C ILE A 330 -4.67 -17.23 17.54
N GLY A 331 -5.96 -17.27 17.87
CA GLY A 331 -6.87 -16.15 17.65
C GLY A 331 -6.42 -14.90 18.40
N GLN A 332 -6.04 -15.06 19.68
CA GLN A 332 -5.49 -13.96 20.48
C GLN A 332 -4.21 -13.36 19.87
N ALA A 333 -3.31 -14.19 19.30
CA ALA A 333 -2.12 -13.69 18.61
C ALA A 333 -2.48 -12.81 17.39
N PHE A 334 -3.51 -13.18 16.63
CA PHE A 334 -4.00 -12.35 15.53
C PHE A 334 -4.76 -11.11 16.00
N MET A 335 -5.49 -11.17 17.11
CA MET A 335 -6.12 -9.99 17.71
C MET A 335 -5.07 -8.99 18.21
N GLU A 336 -3.97 -9.49 18.80
CA GLU A 336 -2.84 -8.64 19.20
C GLU A 336 -2.15 -8.02 17.98
N LEU A 337 -1.92 -8.80 16.92
CA LEU A 337 -1.38 -8.29 15.66
C LEU A 337 -2.28 -7.18 15.09
N ALA A 338 -3.61 -7.37 15.08
CA ALA A 338 -4.56 -6.37 14.59
C ALA A 338 -4.48 -5.05 15.37
N ARG A 339 -4.39 -5.14 16.70
CA ARG A 339 -4.21 -3.96 17.57
C ARG A 339 -2.90 -3.23 17.27
N ASN A 340 -1.78 -3.97 17.19
CA ASN A 340 -0.48 -3.38 16.92
C ASN A 340 -0.40 -2.72 15.53
N VAL A 341 -1.09 -3.29 14.54
CA VAL A 341 -1.22 -2.69 13.20
C VAL A 341 -2.03 -1.40 13.24
N ALA A 342 -3.16 -1.39 13.93
CA ALA A 342 -4.00 -0.20 14.07
C ALA A 342 -3.21 0.95 14.75
N GLU A 343 -2.54 0.67 15.85
CA GLU A 343 -1.68 1.65 16.55
C GLU A 343 -0.55 2.18 15.65
N ALA A 344 0.14 1.29 14.91
CA ALA A 344 1.23 1.69 14.03
C ALA A 344 0.77 2.61 12.88
N VAL A 345 -0.42 2.36 12.34
CA VAL A 345 -1.01 3.22 11.29
C VAL A 345 -1.38 4.59 11.84
N ASP A 346 -2.00 4.67 13.02
CA ASP A 346 -2.40 5.93 13.64
C ASP A 346 -1.18 6.82 13.93
N GLU A 347 -0.13 6.27 14.52
CA GLU A 347 1.11 7.00 14.79
C GLU A 347 1.80 7.51 13.51
N THR A 348 1.81 6.69 12.46
CA THR A 348 2.38 7.09 11.16
C THR A 348 1.57 8.24 10.56
N GLY A 349 0.24 8.19 10.66
CA GLY A 349 -0.66 9.26 10.20
C GLY A 349 -0.45 10.58 10.97
N GLU A 350 -0.23 10.53 12.27
CA GLU A 350 0.11 11.71 13.09
C GLU A 350 1.47 12.30 12.74
N THR A 351 2.49 11.45 12.52
CA THR A 351 3.83 11.89 12.13
C THR A 351 3.80 12.59 10.76
N ALA A 352 3.08 12.05 9.80
CA ALA A 352 2.90 12.66 8.49
C ALA A 352 2.18 14.02 8.56
N LYS A 353 1.19 14.18 9.45
CA LYS A 353 0.53 15.46 9.70
C LYS A 353 1.47 16.49 10.32
N ARG A 354 2.30 16.10 11.29
CA ARG A 354 3.29 16.97 11.95
C ARG A 354 4.37 17.45 10.96
N VAL A 355 4.86 16.60 10.09
CA VAL A 355 5.83 16.96 9.06
C VAL A 355 5.25 17.92 8.00
N ARG A 356 3.95 17.87 7.72
CA ARG A 356 3.26 18.82 6.82
C ARG A 356 3.09 20.21 7.42
N VAL A 357 3.08 20.34 8.75
CA VAL A 357 2.93 21.64 9.47
C VAL A 357 4.26 22.34 9.67
N THR A 358 5.38 21.63 9.61
CA THR A 358 6.74 22.15 9.87
C THR A 358 7.59 22.38 8.62
N ARG A 359 6.99 22.33 7.41
CA ARG A 359 7.71 22.64 6.15
C ARG A 359 7.07 23.76 5.37
#